data_9faad14eaad8cdc4431d218465327dc7
#
_entry.id   9faad14eaad8cdc4431d218465327dc7
#
_cell.length_a   1.000
_cell.length_b   1.000
_cell.length_c   1.000
_cell.angle_alpha   90.00
_cell.angle_beta   90.00
_cell.angle_gamma   90.00
#
_symmetry.space_group_name_H-M   'P 1'
#
loop_
_entity.id
_entity.type
_entity.pdbx_description
1 polymer ?
#
loop_
_entity_poly.entity_id
_entity_poly.type
_entity_poly.pdbx_seq_one_letter_code
_entity_poly.pdbx_strand_id
1 'polypeptide(L)'
;MNTKLNLLRDEDWKGLTDVILFGCGRQGKKMYATLSRDFTIRALVDNAPKKQGRIVDGHTILSFDAARDLMHRYKVIVTASQYYYQVIREQLKAEGLRENVDFIMYQQFVTEWYWKYRGHVNVLKTDISLTTLCTLNCENCMQFLPFWKPGNRKENPIAQIESDLAVYFDCVDYLLDLDVVGGEPFLCRGIKDFIRLVGERYRDRIGYVGFITNGTIVPDDETFELLARYRMDVSISDYSEDISYRHKIPELVAKLEAYGIDYMHNKNIDWFDFGFPHDRYHYEGEAAVAHMQCCNSIEHILDDGKLFYCGMEWSAQKGGLYPIEEKAYVDLEKIAAGEVPREAILEMILANIEGGCLDFCKRCGGFGIDNNNRVQTAKQLAR
;
A
#
# COMPACT_ATOMS: atom_id res chain seq x y z
N MET A 1 17.18 0.93 21.09
CA MET A 1 16.17 0.85 20.02
C MET A 1 16.74 1.59 18.82
N ASN A 2 16.98 0.92 17.71
CA ASN A 2 17.31 1.60 16.46
C ASN A 2 16.00 2.10 15.87
N THR A 3 15.61 3.33 16.19
CA THR A 3 14.43 3.96 15.61
C THR A 3 14.72 4.26 14.15
N LYS A 4 13.96 3.68 13.23
CA LYS A 4 14.08 3.94 11.78
C LYS A 4 13.73 5.40 11.40
N LEU A 5 13.18 6.18 12.32
CA LEU A 5 12.87 7.60 12.12
C LEU A 5 14.09 8.55 12.18
N ASN A 6 15.27 8.08 12.50
CA ASN A 6 16.46 8.93 12.65
C ASN A 6 17.58 8.57 11.68
N LEU A 7 17.23 8.08 10.48
CA LEU A 7 18.22 7.75 9.44
C LEU A 7 18.67 8.97 8.66
N LEU A 8 17.81 9.99 8.50
CA LEU A 8 18.15 11.22 7.78
C LEU A 8 18.87 12.22 8.67
N ARG A 9 20.12 12.53 8.35
CA ARG A 9 20.91 13.53 9.08
C ARG A 9 20.71 14.92 8.49
N ASP A 10 20.66 15.95 9.33
CA ASP A 10 20.41 17.33 8.90
C ASP A 10 21.45 17.83 7.89
N GLU A 11 22.72 17.49 8.08
CA GLU A 11 23.82 17.86 7.19
C GLU A 11 23.63 17.36 5.75
N ASP A 12 22.93 16.23 5.57
CA ASP A 12 22.73 15.61 4.27
C ASP A 12 21.40 15.98 3.60
N TRP A 13 20.33 16.23 4.39
CA TRP A 13 18.95 16.28 3.88
C TRP A 13 18.18 17.57 4.17
N LYS A 14 18.68 18.42 5.10
CA LYS A 14 18.02 19.69 5.41
C LYS A 14 18.17 20.67 4.25
N GLY A 15 17.06 21.34 3.89
CA GLY A 15 17.05 22.31 2.78
C GLY A 15 17.09 21.68 1.39
N LEU A 16 16.80 20.38 1.27
CA LEU A 16 16.69 19.70 -0.01
C LEU A 16 15.62 20.36 -0.89
N THR A 17 15.98 20.64 -2.15
CA THR A 17 15.09 21.22 -3.17
C THR A 17 15.04 20.40 -4.44
N ASP A 18 16.05 19.56 -4.68
CA ASP A 18 16.28 18.89 -5.95
C ASP A 18 16.54 17.41 -5.75
N VAL A 19 15.84 16.55 -6.49
CA VAL A 19 15.97 15.11 -6.38
C VAL A 19 15.98 14.41 -7.74
N ILE A 20 16.51 13.21 -7.76
CA ILE A 20 16.42 12.25 -8.87
C ILE A 20 15.47 11.14 -8.43
N LEU A 21 14.58 10.69 -9.32
CA LEU A 21 13.75 9.51 -9.08
C LEU A 21 14.33 8.33 -9.86
N PHE A 22 14.65 7.26 -9.15
CA PHE A 22 15.17 6.03 -9.74
C PHE A 22 14.14 4.90 -9.62
N GLY A 23 13.53 4.54 -10.74
CA GLY A 23 12.45 3.57 -10.88
C GLY A 23 11.20 4.22 -11.46
N CYS A 24 11.01 4.11 -12.79
CA CYS A 24 9.90 4.74 -13.54
C CYS A 24 8.75 3.75 -13.81
N GLY A 25 8.45 2.88 -12.84
CA GLY A 25 7.26 2.04 -12.84
C GLY A 25 6.02 2.79 -12.32
N ARG A 26 4.97 2.04 -11.96
CA ARG A 26 3.75 2.61 -11.37
C ARG A 26 4.07 3.46 -10.14
N GLN A 27 4.87 2.92 -9.22
CA GLN A 27 5.27 3.63 -8.01
C GLN A 27 6.09 4.89 -8.33
N GLY A 28 6.98 4.83 -9.33
CA GLY A 28 7.73 6.01 -9.79
C GLY A 28 6.83 7.13 -10.31
N LYS A 29 5.76 6.80 -11.05
CA LYS A 29 4.77 7.78 -11.50
C LYS A 29 4.03 8.45 -10.33
N LYS A 30 3.59 7.65 -9.36
CA LYS A 30 2.95 8.17 -8.14
C LYS A 30 3.89 9.08 -7.36
N MET A 31 5.15 8.65 -7.19
CA MET A 31 6.17 9.46 -6.51
C MET A 31 6.50 10.74 -7.27
N TYR A 32 6.56 10.71 -8.60
CA TYR A 32 6.73 11.91 -9.39
C TYR A 32 5.62 12.93 -9.10
N ALA A 33 4.36 12.51 -9.22
CA ALA A 33 3.21 13.38 -8.96
C ALA A 33 3.17 13.93 -7.51
N THR A 34 3.66 13.16 -6.55
CA THR A 34 3.72 13.58 -5.14
C THR A 34 4.89 14.53 -4.89
N LEU A 35 6.11 14.14 -5.27
CA LEU A 35 7.32 14.86 -4.93
C LEU A 35 7.54 16.11 -5.78
N SER A 36 7.02 16.17 -7.00
CA SER A 36 7.12 17.38 -7.85
C SER A 36 6.35 18.59 -7.29
N ARG A 37 5.54 18.40 -6.25
CA ARG A 37 4.89 19.52 -5.52
C ARG A 37 5.88 20.30 -4.65
N ASP A 38 6.89 19.60 -4.11
CA ASP A 38 7.83 20.14 -3.13
C ASP A 38 9.27 20.19 -3.64
N PHE A 39 9.60 19.40 -4.68
CA PHE A 39 10.95 19.24 -5.19
C PHE A 39 11.03 19.44 -6.70
N THR A 40 12.15 19.96 -7.17
CA THR A 40 12.52 19.92 -8.58
C THR A 40 13.04 18.52 -8.93
N ILE A 41 12.36 17.81 -9.81
CA ILE A 41 12.83 16.51 -10.31
C ILE A 41 13.89 16.77 -11.39
N ARG A 42 15.15 16.46 -11.11
CA ARG A 42 16.27 16.71 -12.03
C ARG A 42 16.45 15.66 -13.09
N ALA A 43 16.09 14.41 -12.79
CA ALA A 43 16.11 13.31 -13.73
C ALA A 43 15.17 12.19 -13.31
N LEU A 44 14.71 11.43 -14.30
CA LEU A 44 14.07 10.13 -14.16
C LEU A 44 15.04 9.06 -14.64
N VAL A 45 15.28 8.03 -13.83
CA VAL A 45 16.23 6.94 -14.14
C VAL A 45 15.52 5.60 -14.06
N ASP A 46 15.79 4.70 -15.01
CA ASP A 46 15.28 3.32 -14.95
C ASP A 46 16.24 2.36 -15.62
N ASN A 47 16.46 1.20 -15.00
CA ASN A 47 17.32 0.14 -15.54
C ASN A 47 16.69 -0.63 -16.73
N ALA A 48 15.35 -0.57 -16.88
CA ALA A 48 14.66 -1.29 -17.94
C ALA A 48 14.88 -0.64 -19.32
N PRO A 49 15.60 -1.27 -20.28
CA PRO A 49 15.90 -0.65 -21.59
C PRO A 49 14.66 -0.19 -22.35
N LYS A 50 13.54 -0.90 -22.22
CA LYS A 50 12.28 -0.57 -22.86
C LYS A 50 11.63 0.74 -22.39
N LYS A 51 12.06 1.27 -21.25
CA LYS A 51 11.57 2.54 -20.70
C LYS A 51 12.51 3.71 -21.02
N GLN A 52 13.80 3.43 -21.22
CA GLN A 52 14.81 4.45 -21.51
C GLN A 52 14.50 5.18 -22.79
N GLY A 53 14.73 6.49 -22.82
CA GLY A 53 14.40 7.37 -23.93
C GLY A 53 12.92 7.78 -24.02
N ARG A 54 12.01 7.18 -23.24
CA ARG A 54 10.62 7.64 -23.18
C ARG A 54 10.53 8.94 -22.40
N ILE A 55 9.56 9.77 -22.77
CA ILE A 55 9.29 11.03 -22.07
C ILE A 55 8.11 10.81 -21.12
N VAL A 56 8.30 11.20 -19.87
CA VAL A 56 7.27 11.20 -18.82
C VAL A 56 7.28 12.58 -18.18
N ASP A 57 6.16 13.27 -18.21
CA ASP A 57 5.98 14.61 -17.65
C ASP A 57 7.12 15.60 -18.02
N GLY A 58 7.53 15.59 -19.29
CA GLY A 58 8.58 16.45 -19.84
C GLY A 58 10.01 15.98 -19.58
N HIS A 59 10.22 14.89 -18.84
CA HIS A 59 11.53 14.32 -18.56
C HIS A 59 11.79 13.07 -19.40
N THR A 60 12.94 13.03 -20.06
CA THR A 60 13.42 11.80 -20.70
C THR A 60 13.92 10.83 -19.62
N ILE A 61 13.44 9.58 -19.65
CA ILE A 61 13.95 8.53 -18.76
C ILE A 61 15.36 8.15 -19.20
N LEU A 62 16.33 8.34 -18.31
CA LEU A 62 17.74 8.06 -18.54
C LEU A 62 18.10 6.62 -18.15
N SER A 63 19.13 6.08 -18.78
CA SER A 63 19.83 4.90 -18.27
C SER A 63 20.66 5.27 -17.04
N PHE A 64 21.10 4.27 -16.28
CA PHE A 64 22.00 4.46 -15.15
C PHE A 64 23.29 5.21 -15.56
N ASP A 65 23.93 4.74 -16.62
CA ASP A 65 25.18 5.36 -17.09
C ASP A 65 24.99 6.81 -17.55
N ALA A 66 23.90 7.12 -18.23
CA ALA A 66 23.59 8.48 -18.66
C ALA A 66 23.29 9.43 -17.48
N ALA A 67 22.83 8.90 -16.35
CA ALA A 67 22.50 9.68 -15.16
C ALA A 67 23.64 9.74 -14.12
N ARG A 68 24.74 9.04 -14.32
CA ARG A 68 25.83 8.84 -13.34
C ARG A 68 26.30 10.15 -12.71
N ASP A 69 26.68 11.13 -13.49
CA ASP A 69 27.15 12.43 -12.99
C ASP A 69 26.08 13.20 -12.23
N LEU A 70 24.82 13.05 -12.63
CA LEU A 70 23.71 13.68 -11.93
C LEU A 70 23.46 13.04 -10.56
N MET A 71 23.59 11.71 -10.45
CA MET A 71 23.42 10.99 -9.18
C MET A 71 24.50 11.32 -8.14
N HIS A 72 25.69 11.80 -8.57
CA HIS A 72 26.71 12.32 -7.68
C HIS A 72 26.45 13.78 -7.24
N ARG A 73 25.55 14.48 -7.90
CA ARG A 73 25.23 15.89 -7.59
C ARG A 73 23.94 16.08 -6.80
N TYR A 74 22.98 15.18 -7.00
CA TYR A 74 21.64 15.28 -6.45
C TYR A 74 21.28 14.03 -5.66
N LYS A 75 20.44 14.18 -4.64
CA LYS A 75 19.93 13.05 -3.87
C LYS A 75 19.04 12.15 -4.73
N VAL A 76 19.22 10.84 -4.59
CA VAL A 76 18.46 9.84 -5.33
C VAL A 76 17.39 9.23 -4.45
N ILE A 77 16.13 9.40 -4.85
CA ILE A 77 15.00 8.72 -4.23
C ILE A 77 14.68 7.49 -5.09
N VAL A 78 14.89 6.31 -4.52
CA VAL A 78 14.63 5.05 -5.24
C VAL A 78 13.15 4.70 -5.11
N THR A 79 12.45 4.73 -6.24
CA THR A 79 10.98 4.57 -6.37
C THR A 79 10.60 3.22 -6.96
N ALA A 80 11.36 2.18 -6.60
CA ALA A 80 11.15 0.80 -7.01
C ALA A 80 10.50 -0.03 -5.89
N SER A 81 9.98 -1.21 -6.21
CA SER A 81 9.54 -2.17 -5.20
C SER A 81 10.72 -2.68 -4.37
N GLN A 82 10.43 -3.24 -3.18
CA GLN A 82 11.45 -3.78 -2.27
C GLN A 82 12.44 -4.74 -2.97
N TYR A 83 11.93 -5.60 -3.85
CA TYR A 83 12.77 -6.53 -4.62
C TYR A 83 13.78 -5.79 -5.52
N TYR A 84 13.32 -4.83 -6.31
CA TYR A 84 14.20 -4.07 -7.21
C TYR A 84 15.08 -3.07 -6.45
N TYR A 85 14.64 -2.62 -5.26
CA TYR A 85 15.46 -1.75 -4.42
C TYR A 85 16.80 -2.39 -4.07
N GLN A 86 16.82 -3.68 -3.71
CA GLN A 86 18.07 -4.37 -3.38
C GLN A 86 19.08 -4.33 -4.53
N VAL A 87 18.62 -4.54 -5.77
CA VAL A 87 19.49 -4.50 -6.97
C VAL A 87 20.00 -3.08 -7.21
N ILE A 88 19.13 -2.07 -7.16
CA ILE A 88 19.49 -0.66 -7.37
C ILE A 88 20.43 -0.18 -6.27
N ARG A 89 20.17 -0.56 -5.02
CA ARG A 89 21.01 -0.24 -3.86
C ARG A 89 22.46 -0.70 -4.04
N GLU A 90 22.68 -1.94 -4.43
CA GLU A 90 24.02 -2.47 -4.66
C GLU A 90 24.69 -1.78 -5.86
N GLN A 91 23.93 -1.44 -6.91
CA GLN A 91 24.42 -0.68 -8.05
C GLN A 91 24.88 0.73 -7.64
N LEU A 92 24.10 1.46 -6.82
CA LEU A 92 24.44 2.79 -6.32
C LEU A 92 25.68 2.73 -5.38
N LYS A 93 25.75 1.72 -4.51
CA LYS A 93 26.92 1.50 -3.64
C LYS A 93 28.19 1.22 -4.42
N ALA A 94 28.10 0.46 -5.52
CA ALA A 94 29.25 0.19 -6.40
C ALA A 94 29.82 1.47 -7.06
N GLU A 95 28.97 2.50 -7.23
CA GLU A 95 29.39 3.83 -7.69
C GLU A 95 29.92 4.74 -6.53
N GLY A 96 30.03 4.21 -5.31
CA GLY A 96 30.52 4.95 -4.16
C GLY A 96 29.46 5.82 -3.46
N LEU A 97 28.19 5.72 -3.85
CA LEU A 97 27.08 6.43 -3.19
C LEU A 97 26.68 5.74 -1.89
N ARG A 98 26.36 6.49 -0.89
CA ARG A 98 26.05 6.02 0.47
C ARG A 98 24.55 6.01 0.73
N GLU A 99 24.05 4.87 1.17
CA GLU A 99 22.65 4.73 1.59
C GLU A 99 22.32 5.65 2.77
N ASN A 100 21.12 6.24 2.79
CA ASN A 100 20.63 7.25 3.73
C ASN A 100 21.42 8.57 3.76
N VAL A 101 22.39 8.73 2.88
CA VAL A 101 23.16 9.95 2.71
C VAL A 101 22.99 10.51 1.30
N ASP A 102 23.35 9.73 0.28
CA ASP A 102 23.31 10.13 -1.12
C ASP A 102 22.07 9.58 -1.83
N PHE A 103 21.55 8.46 -1.35
CA PHE A 103 20.30 7.86 -1.83
C PHE A 103 19.48 7.20 -0.71
N ILE A 104 18.18 7.06 -0.95
CA ILE A 104 17.24 6.47 0.02
C ILE A 104 16.04 5.85 -0.70
N MET A 105 15.40 4.88 -0.06
CA MET A 105 14.12 4.34 -0.52
C MET A 105 12.98 5.34 -0.29
N TYR A 106 12.09 5.48 -1.26
CA TYR A 106 10.99 6.45 -1.21
C TYR A 106 10.10 6.31 0.03
N GLN A 107 9.89 5.09 0.52
CA GLN A 107 9.09 4.84 1.73
C GLN A 107 9.69 5.56 2.93
N GLN A 108 10.98 5.33 3.19
CA GLN A 108 11.70 6.00 4.27
C GLN A 108 11.74 7.53 4.07
N PHE A 109 11.97 7.98 2.82
CA PHE A 109 12.03 9.40 2.50
C PHE A 109 10.71 10.11 2.77
N VAL A 110 9.59 9.60 2.25
CA VAL A 110 8.27 10.22 2.42
C VAL A 110 7.85 10.24 3.89
N THR A 111 8.15 9.18 4.62
CA THR A 111 7.80 9.10 6.05
C THR A 111 8.68 10.02 6.90
N GLU A 112 10.00 9.89 6.81
CA GLU A 112 10.90 10.59 7.74
C GLU A 112 11.19 12.02 7.32
N TRP A 113 11.43 12.31 6.04
CA TRP A 113 11.79 13.64 5.58
C TRP A 113 10.66 14.65 5.84
N TYR A 114 9.44 14.30 5.49
CA TYR A 114 8.29 15.19 5.71
C TYR A 114 8.01 15.39 7.19
N TRP A 115 8.15 14.37 8.01
CA TRP A 115 8.03 14.52 9.45
C TRP A 115 9.11 15.45 10.01
N LYS A 116 10.37 15.16 9.69
CA LYS A 116 11.53 15.87 10.28
C LYS A 116 11.60 17.33 9.85
N TYR A 117 11.26 17.65 8.61
CA TYR A 117 11.47 19.00 8.04
C TYR A 117 10.18 19.77 7.76
N ARG A 118 9.02 19.16 7.83
CA ARG A 118 7.70 19.79 7.65
C ARG A 118 6.75 19.56 8.82
N GLY A 119 7.03 18.65 9.75
CA GLY A 119 6.12 18.23 10.82
C GLY A 119 4.89 17.49 10.31
N HIS A 120 4.97 16.92 9.09
CA HIS A 120 3.85 16.23 8.45
C HIS A 120 3.95 14.73 8.65
N VAL A 121 2.87 14.11 9.09
CA VAL A 121 2.68 12.67 9.09
C VAL A 121 2.13 12.27 7.72
N ASN A 122 3.00 11.72 6.87
CA ASN A 122 2.62 11.19 5.57
C ASN A 122 2.60 9.66 5.60
N VAL A 123 1.52 9.06 5.12
CA VAL A 123 1.35 7.61 5.01
C VAL A 123 1.31 7.21 3.55
N LEU A 124 2.02 6.15 3.19
CA LEU A 124 2.14 5.71 1.80
C LEU A 124 0.89 4.98 1.30
N LYS A 125 0.32 4.13 2.13
CA LYS A 125 -0.86 3.37 1.78
C LYS A 125 -1.68 3.07 3.01
N THR A 126 -2.98 3.18 2.85
CA THR A 126 -3.97 2.72 3.84
C THR A 126 -5.11 2.05 3.09
N ASP A 127 -5.47 0.87 3.54
CA ASP A 127 -6.62 0.15 3.03
C ASP A 127 -7.85 0.47 3.88
N ILE A 128 -9.02 0.48 3.25
CA ILE A 128 -10.33 0.52 3.90
C ILE A 128 -11.19 -0.62 3.38
N SER A 129 -11.79 -1.38 4.29
CA SER A 129 -12.74 -2.44 3.94
C SER A 129 -14.17 -1.93 4.04
N LEU A 130 -14.88 -1.80 2.90
CA LEU A 130 -16.31 -1.47 2.90
C LEU A 130 -17.17 -2.65 3.30
N THR A 131 -16.75 -3.85 2.96
CA THR A 131 -17.48 -5.09 3.21
C THR A 131 -16.54 -6.28 3.23
N THR A 132 -16.83 -7.25 4.06
CA THR A 132 -16.17 -8.56 4.08
C THR A 132 -16.97 -9.63 3.32
N LEU A 133 -18.09 -9.22 2.68
CA LEU A 133 -18.85 -10.08 1.77
C LEU A 133 -18.12 -10.17 0.43
N CYS A 134 -18.05 -11.37 -0.14
CA CYS A 134 -17.42 -11.61 -1.44
C CYS A 134 -18.24 -12.57 -2.28
N THR A 135 -18.23 -12.38 -3.58
CA THR A 135 -18.82 -13.28 -4.57
C THR A 135 -18.01 -14.56 -4.75
N LEU A 136 -16.71 -14.54 -4.40
CA LEU A 136 -15.79 -15.67 -4.45
C LEU A 136 -15.56 -16.26 -3.05
N ASN A 137 -15.02 -17.49 -3.02
CA ASN A 137 -14.69 -18.23 -1.79
C ASN A 137 -13.29 -18.84 -1.91
N CYS A 138 -12.28 -17.97 -2.13
CA CYS A 138 -10.92 -18.37 -2.48
C CYS A 138 -10.17 -18.95 -1.28
N GLU A 139 -9.63 -20.16 -1.40
CA GLU A 139 -8.91 -20.89 -0.34
C GLU A 139 -7.76 -20.08 0.27
N ASN A 140 -6.94 -19.45 -0.58
CA ASN A 140 -5.78 -18.65 -0.14
C ASN A 140 -6.05 -17.15 -0.24
N CYS A 141 -7.27 -16.72 0.10
CA CYS A 141 -7.61 -15.31 0.19
C CYS A 141 -6.72 -14.64 1.25
N MET A 142 -6.02 -13.55 0.90
CA MET A 142 -5.16 -12.83 1.83
C MET A 142 -5.92 -12.26 3.05
N GLN A 143 -7.23 -12.08 2.94
CA GLN A 143 -8.10 -11.69 4.06
C GLN A 143 -8.74 -12.89 4.76
N PHE A 144 -8.37 -14.12 4.44
CA PHE A 144 -8.85 -15.35 5.09
C PHE A 144 -10.38 -15.47 5.17
N LEU A 145 -11.13 -14.76 4.32
CA LEU A 145 -12.59 -14.65 4.40
C LEU A 145 -13.32 -16.00 4.45
N PRO A 146 -12.91 -17.06 3.71
CA PRO A 146 -13.59 -18.36 3.80
C PRO A 146 -13.59 -18.96 5.20
N PHE A 147 -12.61 -18.60 6.02
CA PHE A 147 -12.37 -19.16 7.35
C PHE A 147 -12.93 -18.32 8.49
N TRP A 148 -13.46 -17.13 8.20
CA TRP A 148 -14.06 -16.27 9.21
C TRP A 148 -15.19 -16.96 9.95
N LYS A 149 -15.29 -16.76 11.25
CA LYS A 149 -16.39 -17.31 12.06
C LYS A 149 -17.74 -16.83 11.51
N PRO A 150 -18.75 -17.69 11.52
CA PRO A 150 -20.10 -17.31 11.09
C PRO A 150 -20.57 -16.03 11.80
N GLY A 151 -21.16 -15.10 11.05
CA GLY A 151 -21.64 -13.82 11.58
C GLY A 151 -20.64 -12.67 11.60
N ASN A 152 -19.33 -12.94 11.43
CA ASN A 152 -18.34 -11.86 11.37
C ASN A 152 -18.30 -11.18 9.99
N ARG A 153 -18.69 -11.87 8.94
CA ARG A 153 -18.75 -11.31 7.57
C ARG A 153 -19.94 -10.40 7.41
N LYS A 154 -19.70 -9.13 7.10
CA LYS A 154 -20.74 -8.09 7.00
C LYS A 154 -20.28 -6.88 6.19
N GLU A 155 -21.19 -6.00 5.85
CA GLU A 155 -20.88 -4.64 5.41
C GLU A 155 -20.48 -3.79 6.62
N ASN A 156 -19.48 -2.92 6.45
CA ASN A 156 -19.13 -1.92 7.45
C ASN A 156 -20.06 -0.69 7.27
N PRO A 157 -20.67 -0.19 8.34
CA PRO A 157 -21.51 1.00 8.25
C PRO A 157 -20.72 2.22 7.76
N ILE A 158 -21.25 2.96 6.79
CA ILE A 158 -20.59 4.16 6.26
C ILE A 158 -20.34 5.20 7.36
N ALA A 159 -21.24 5.31 8.33
CA ALA A 159 -21.07 6.21 9.48
C ALA A 159 -19.85 5.85 10.34
N GLN A 160 -19.50 4.55 10.47
CA GLN A 160 -18.29 4.13 11.15
C GLN A 160 -17.05 4.50 10.32
N ILE A 161 -17.08 4.25 9.01
CA ILE A 161 -15.99 4.63 8.10
C ILE A 161 -15.78 6.15 8.08
N GLU A 162 -16.85 6.93 8.14
CA GLU A 162 -16.77 8.38 8.27
C GLU A 162 -16.06 8.82 9.56
N SER A 163 -16.40 8.18 10.69
CA SER A 163 -15.73 8.42 11.98
C SER A 163 -14.25 8.03 11.91
N ASP A 164 -13.94 6.86 11.32
CA ASP A 164 -12.57 6.37 11.18
C ASP A 164 -11.72 7.31 10.30
N LEU A 165 -12.28 7.79 9.18
CA LEU A 165 -11.59 8.76 8.31
C LEU A 165 -11.41 10.12 8.99
N ALA A 166 -12.35 10.55 9.81
CA ALA A 166 -12.24 11.81 10.54
C ALA A 166 -11.05 11.77 11.50
N VAL A 167 -10.98 10.77 12.39
CA VAL A 167 -9.88 10.64 13.35
C VAL A 167 -8.54 10.35 12.63
N TYR A 168 -8.57 9.59 11.52
CA TYR A 168 -7.38 9.33 10.71
C TYR A 168 -6.79 10.64 10.18
N PHE A 169 -7.60 11.49 9.56
CA PHE A 169 -7.14 12.75 9.01
C PHE A 169 -6.93 13.85 10.05
N ASP A 170 -7.32 13.68 11.29
CA ASP A 170 -6.85 14.52 12.41
C ASP A 170 -5.39 14.20 12.77
N CYS A 171 -4.94 12.96 12.52
CA CYS A 171 -3.61 12.48 12.86
C CYS A 171 -2.64 12.45 11.67
N VAL A 172 -3.11 12.23 10.44
CA VAL A 172 -2.33 12.05 9.20
C VAL A 172 -2.55 13.24 8.29
N ASP A 173 -1.48 13.90 7.84
CA ASP A 173 -1.56 15.09 6.97
C ASP A 173 -1.80 14.74 5.51
N TYR A 174 -1.18 13.66 5.01
CA TYR A 174 -1.33 13.22 3.62
C TYR A 174 -1.23 11.70 3.49
N LEU A 175 -2.14 11.12 2.72
CA LEU A 175 -2.16 9.73 2.33
C LEU A 175 -1.87 9.60 0.84
N LEU A 176 -0.84 8.82 0.45
CA LEU A 176 -0.53 8.66 -0.96
C LEU A 176 -1.55 7.76 -1.67
N ASP A 177 -1.83 6.59 -1.11
CA ASP A 177 -2.76 5.60 -1.68
C ASP A 177 -3.83 5.21 -0.65
N LEU A 178 -5.10 5.43 -0.97
CA LEU A 178 -6.24 4.83 -0.29
C LEU A 178 -6.79 3.71 -1.17
N ASP A 179 -6.58 2.46 -0.77
CA ASP A 179 -7.17 1.33 -1.49
C ASP A 179 -8.45 0.85 -0.79
N VAL A 180 -9.53 0.80 -1.57
CA VAL A 180 -10.81 0.27 -1.13
C VAL A 180 -10.81 -1.23 -1.39
N VAL A 181 -10.73 -1.97 -0.31
CA VAL A 181 -10.60 -3.43 -0.31
C VAL A 181 -11.80 -4.08 0.38
N GLY A 182 -11.66 -5.33 0.70
CA GLY A 182 -12.62 -6.12 1.45
C GLY A 182 -12.85 -7.45 0.76
N GLY A 183 -14.07 -7.97 0.80
CA GLY A 183 -14.46 -9.08 -0.04
C GLY A 183 -14.56 -8.67 -1.51
N GLU A 184 -15.69 -8.11 -1.89
CA GLU A 184 -15.90 -7.45 -3.18
C GLU A 184 -16.52 -6.07 -2.89
N PRO A 185 -15.77 -4.97 -3.05
CA PRO A 185 -16.24 -3.64 -2.64
C PRO A 185 -17.51 -3.20 -3.37
N PHE A 186 -17.70 -3.60 -4.63
CA PHE A 186 -18.92 -3.26 -5.38
C PHE A 186 -20.19 -4.01 -4.92
N LEU A 187 -20.08 -4.91 -3.92
CA LEU A 187 -21.25 -5.43 -3.20
C LEU A 187 -21.77 -4.48 -2.12
N CYS A 188 -20.97 -3.51 -1.68
CA CYS A 188 -21.36 -2.60 -0.61
C CYS A 188 -22.49 -1.67 -1.08
N ARG A 189 -23.62 -1.68 -0.37
CA ARG A 189 -24.79 -0.84 -0.69
C ARG A 189 -24.50 0.65 -0.47
N GLY A 190 -23.64 0.97 0.48
CA GLY A 190 -23.23 2.34 0.79
C GLY A 190 -22.09 2.88 -0.06
N ILE A 191 -21.70 2.20 -1.13
CA ILE A 191 -20.52 2.58 -1.92
C ILE A 191 -20.56 4.00 -2.46
N LYS A 192 -21.74 4.46 -2.92
CA LYS A 192 -21.91 5.83 -3.42
C LYS A 192 -21.73 6.89 -2.34
N ASP A 193 -22.20 6.61 -1.13
CA ASP A 193 -22.02 7.51 0.01
C ASP A 193 -20.55 7.56 0.43
N PHE A 194 -19.85 6.43 0.40
CA PHE A 194 -18.41 6.39 0.61
C PHE A 194 -17.63 7.21 -0.44
N ILE A 195 -17.97 7.04 -1.74
CA ILE A 195 -17.30 7.80 -2.82
C ILE A 195 -17.50 9.31 -2.63
N ARG A 196 -18.74 9.75 -2.29
CA ARG A 196 -19.01 11.16 -1.99
C ARG A 196 -18.25 11.63 -0.75
N LEU A 197 -18.27 10.87 0.33
CA LEU A 197 -17.56 11.19 1.57
C LEU A 197 -16.07 11.47 1.32
N VAL A 198 -15.38 10.53 0.65
CA VAL A 198 -13.95 10.67 0.32
C VAL A 198 -13.72 11.79 -0.69
N GLY A 199 -14.57 11.86 -1.72
CA GLY A 199 -14.45 12.83 -2.81
C GLY A 199 -14.67 14.28 -2.36
N GLU A 200 -15.59 14.54 -1.44
CA GLU A 200 -15.94 15.88 -1.00
C GLU A 200 -15.08 16.38 0.16
N ARG A 201 -14.66 15.49 1.07
CA ARG A 201 -13.98 15.93 2.30
C ARG A 201 -12.47 15.69 2.28
N TYR A 202 -11.99 14.65 1.62
CA TYR A 202 -10.61 14.20 1.81
C TYR A 202 -9.80 14.11 0.52
N ARG A 203 -10.41 14.33 -0.66
CA ARG A 203 -9.74 14.11 -1.95
C ARG A 203 -8.43 14.87 -2.11
N ASP A 204 -8.33 16.07 -1.59
CA ASP A 204 -7.12 16.92 -1.68
C ASP A 204 -6.00 16.43 -0.77
N ARG A 205 -6.32 15.60 0.24
CA ARG A 205 -5.36 14.99 1.17
C ARG A 205 -4.96 13.58 0.78
N ILE A 206 -5.53 13.06 -0.32
CA ILE A 206 -5.26 11.71 -0.81
C ILE A 206 -4.71 11.81 -2.24
N GLY A 207 -3.57 11.18 -2.50
CA GLY A 207 -2.97 11.14 -3.83
C GLY A 207 -3.80 10.30 -4.80
N TYR A 208 -4.06 9.06 -4.46
CA TYR A 208 -4.79 8.09 -5.27
C TYR A 208 -5.85 7.38 -4.42
N VAL A 209 -7.00 7.14 -5.02
CA VAL A 209 -8.07 6.31 -4.44
C VAL A 209 -8.37 5.20 -5.43
N GLY A 210 -8.19 3.94 -5.03
CA GLY A 210 -8.35 2.79 -5.90
C GLY A 210 -9.34 1.75 -5.33
N PHE A 211 -10.25 1.26 -6.17
CA PHE A 211 -11.16 0.16 -5.82
C PHE A 211 -10.61 -1.15 -6.35
N ILE A 212 -10.37 -2.13 -5.49
CA ILE A 212 -9.84 -3.44 -5.88
C ILE A 212 -11.00 -4.42 -6.02
N THR A 213 -11.29 -4.85 -7.24
CA THR A 213 -12.42 -5.73 -7.56
C THR A 213 -11.98 -7.02 -8.25
N ASN A 214 -12.71 -8.11 -8.02
CA ASN A 214 -12.56 -9.36 -8.75
C ASN A 214 -13.34 -9.40 -10.08
N GLY A 215 -13.98 -8.29 -10.46
CA GLY A 215 -14.69 -8.13 -11.72
C GLY A 215 -15.99 -8.92 -11.86
N THR A 216 -16.57 -9.42 -10.78
CA THR A 216 -17.85 -10.15 -10.81
C THR A 216 -19.06 -9.21 -10.78
N ILE A 217 -18.87 -7.97 -10.31
CA ILE A 217 -19.92 -6.96 -10.20
C ILE A 217 -19.58 -5.78 -11.13
N VAL A 218 -20.57 -5.34 -11.88
CA VAL A 218 -20.53 -4.05 -12.58
C VAL A 218 -21.49 -3.12 -11.84
N PRO A 219 -20.99 -2.03 -11.24
CA PRO A 219 -21.85 -1.07 -10.56
C PRO A 219 -22.77 -0.32 -11.53
N ASP A 220 -23.70 0.44 -10.99
CA ASP A 220 -24.61 1.28 -11.77
C ASP A 220 -23.90 2.54 -12.34
N ASP A 221 -24.55 3.20 -13.29
CA ASP A 221 -24.00 4.35 -14.00
C ASP A 221 -23.68 5.53 -13.07
N GLU A 222 -24.49 5.76 -12.03
CA GLU A 222 -24.23 6.79 -11.03
C GLU A 222 -22.90 6.53 -10.29
N THR A 223 -22.58 5.27 -10.00
CA THR A 223 -21.29 4.92 -9.38
C THR A 223 -20.12 5.27 -10.30
N PHE A 224 -20.21 4.99 -11.60
CA PHE A 224 -19.16 5.40 -12.56
C PHE A 224 -19.06 6.92 -12.68
N GLU A 225 -20.16 7.65 -12.70
CA GLU A 225 -20.16 9.12 -12.70
C GLU A 225 -19.44 9.69 -11.48
N LEU A 226 -19.65 9.11 -10.31
CA LEU A 226 -18.99 9.53 -9.06
C LEU A 226 -17.49 9.19 -9.08
N LEU A 227 -17.10 7.98 -9.51
CA LEU A 227 -15.70 7.60 -9.66
C LEU A 227 -14.94 8.55 -10.61
N ALA A 228 -15.53 8.84 -11.77
CA ALA A 228 -14.97 9.78 -12.73
C ALA A 228 -14.86 11.20 -12.16
N ARG A 229 -15.93 11.71 -11.53
CA ARG A 229 -15.99 13.04 -10.91
C ARG A 229 -14.87 13.26 -9.91
N TYR A 230 -14.64 12.29 -9.04
CA TYR A 230 -13.65 12.38 -7.97
C TYR A 230 -12.29 11.77 -8.33
N ARG A 231 -12.10 11.36 -9.59
CA ARG A 231 -10.85 10.77 -10.11
C ARG A 231 -10.37 9.63 -9.23
N MET A 232 -11.22 8.62 -9.10
CA MET A 232 -10.95 7.37 -8.38
C MET A 232 -10.76 6.24 -9.38
N ASP A 233 -9.73 5.43 -9.18
CA ASP A 233 -9.28 4.39 -10.08
C ASP A 233 -9.90 3.03 -9.73
N VAL A 234 -9.85 2.10 -10.69
CA VAL A 234 -10.28 0.71 -10.46
C VAL A 234 -9.13 -0.25 -10.77
N SER A 235 -8.85 -1.17 -9.86
CA SER A 235 -7.88 -2.24 -10.05
C SER A 235 -8.62 -3.57 -10.16
N ILE A 236 -8.63 -4.16 -11.35
CA ILE A 236 -9.32 -5.42 -11.63
C ILE A 236 -8.34 -6.57 -11.41
N SER A 237 -8.66 -7.48 -10.50
CA SER A 237 -7.97 -8.74 -10.30
C SER A 237 -8.69 -9.81 -11.15
N ASP A 238 -8.13 -10.11 -12.32
CA ASP A 238 -8.69 -11.06 -13.27
C ASP A 238 -8.11 -12.45 -13.07
N TYR A 239 -8.95 -13.37 -12.61
CA TYR A 239 -8.60 -14.78 -12.35
C TYR A 239 -9.10 -15.72 -13.43
N SER A 240 -9.56 -15.21 -14.59
CA SER A 240 -10.21 -16.02 -15.63
C SER A 240 -9.28 -17.02 -16.32
N GLU A 241 -7.97 -16.83 -16.22
CA GLU A 241 -6.97 -17.77 -16.72
C GLU A 241 -6.70 -18.93 -15.73
N ASP A 242 -7.00 -18.72 -14.44
CA ASP A 242 -6.72 -19.69 -13.37
C ASP A 242 -7.93 -20.51 -12.95
N ILE A 243 -9.11 -19.89 -12.97
CA ILE A 243 -10.39 -20.52 -12.55
C ILE A 243 -11.54 -20.15 -13.47
N SER A 244 -12.51 -21.04 -13.56
CA SER A 244 -13.79 -20.73 -14.20
C SER A 244 -14.74 -20.08 -13.19
N TYR A 245 -15.13 -18.81 -13.43
CA TYR A 245 -16.08 -18.07 -12.60
C TYR A 245 -16.91 -17.08 -13.41
N ARG A 246 -18.05 -16.69 -12.86
CA ARG A 246 -18.90 -15.68 -13.52
C ARG A 246 -18.33 -14.29 -13.31
N HIS A 247 -17.47 -13.84 -14.21
CA HIS A 247 -17.00 -12.47 -14.22
C HIS A 247 -17.74 -11.63 -15.25
N LYS A 248 -17.69 -10.32 -15.07
CA LYS A 248 -18.22 -9.29 -15.97
C LYS A 248 -17.13 -8.31 -16.42
N ILE A 249 -15.88 -8.76 -16.44
CA ILE A 249 -14.71 -7.91 -16.72
C ILE A 249 -14.84 -7.17 -18.04
N PRO A 250 -15.26 -7.81 -19.18
CA PRO A 250 -15.40 -7.06 -20.42
C PRO A 250 -16.42 -5.91 -20.34
N GLU A 251 -17.55 -6.13 -19.63
CA GLU A 251 -18.56 -5.11 -19.41
C GLU A 251 -18.04 -4.00 -18.50
N LEU A 252 -17.33 -4.36 -17.42
CA LEU A 252 -16.71 -3.42 -16.49
C LEU A 252 -15.68 -2.54 -17.20
N VAL A 253 -14.79 -3.13 -17.99
CA VAL A 253 -13.77 -2.41 -18.76
C VAL A 253 -14.43 -1.43 -19.75
N ALA A 254 -15.44 -1.87 -20.50
CA ALA A 254 -16.17 -1.01 -21.44
C ALA A 254 -16.80 0.21 -20.74
N LYS A 255 -17.34 0.02 -19.52
CA LYS A 255 -17.87 1.13 -18.70
C LYS A 255 -16.75 2.05 -18.20
N LEU A 256 -15.63 1.53 -17.67
CA LEU A 256 -14.50 2.34 -17.22
C LEU A 256 -13.96 3.22 -18.35
N GLU A 257 -13.80 2.66 -19.56
CA GLU A 257 -13.38 3.39 -20.76
C GLU A 257 -14.40 4.46 -21.18
N ALA A 258 -15.69 4.14 -21.16
CA ALA A 258 -16.75 5.07 -21.54
C ALA A 258 -16.85 6.28 -20.60
N TYR A 259 -16.54 6.10 -19.30
CA TYR A 259 -16.54 7.17 -18.31
C TYR A 259 -15.15 7.83 -18.12
N GLY A 260 -14.13 7.39 -18.86
CA GLY A 260 -12.75 7.93 -18.77
C GLY A 260 -12.10 7.68 -17.41
N ILE A 261 -12.42 6.57 -16.75
CA ILE A 261 -11.85 6.19 -15.46
C ILE A 261 -10.56 5.40 -15.69
N ASP A 262 -9.48 5.82 -15.03
CA ASP A 262 -8.23 5.09 -15.07
C ASP A 262 -8.39 3.73 -14.38
N TYR A 263 -7.87 2.68 -15.02
CA TYR A 263 -7.96 1.34 -14.43
C TYR A 263 -6.70 0.51 -14.67
N MET A 264 -6.51 -0.47 -13.84
CA MET A 264 -5.56 -1.56 -14.06
C MET A 264 -6.30 -2.88 -14.24
N HIS A 265 -5.88 -3.62 -15.25
CA HIS A 265 -6.36 -4.98 -15.51
C HIS A 265 -5.21 -5.96 -15.24
N ASN A 266 -5.23 -6.54 -14.04
CA ASN A 266 -4.18 -7.45 -13.56
C ASN A 266 -4.58 -8.88 -13.88
N LYS A 267 -3.75 -9.53 -14.70
CA LYS A 267 -3.81 -10.96 -15.04
C LYS A 267 -2.56 -11.66 -14.52
N ASN A 268 -2.61 -12.98 -14.45
CA ASN A 268 -1.46 -13.80 -14.02
C ASN A 268 -0.88 -13.35 -12.68
N ILE A 269 -1.77 -13.15 -11.69
CA ILE A 269 -1.40 -12.71 -10.36
C ILE A 269 -0.86 -13.92 -9.59
N ASP A 270 0.40 -13.85 -9.18
CA ASP A 270 0.98 -14.87 -8.32
C ASP A 270 0.33 -14.84 -6.94
N TRP A 271 -0.18 -15.98 -6.50
CA TRP A 271 -0.68 -16.18 -5.14
C TRP A 271 0.28 -17.02 -4.34
N PHE A 272 0.34 -16.73 -3.05
CA PHE A 272 1.23 -17.41 -2.12
C PHE A 272 0.43 -18.05 -0.98
N ASP A 273 0.98 -19.13 -0.42
CA ASP A 273 0.51 -19.69 0.82
C ASP A 273 0.96 -18.82 1.98
N PHE A 274 0.02 -18.19 2.64
CA PHE A 274 0.29 -17.43 3.87
C PHE A 274 0.31 -18.32 5.12
N GLY A 275 0.00 -19.62 4.96
CA GLY A 275 0.02 -20.63 6.03
C GLY A 275 -1.11 -20.52 7.04
N PHE A 276 -1.82 -19.42 7.06
CA PHE A 276 -2.90 -19.15 8.00
C PHE A 276 -4.26 -19.44 7.36
N PRO A 277 -5.24 -20.06 8.08
CA PRO A 277 -5.22 -20.44 9.48
C PRO A 277 -4.63 -21.84 9.78
N HIS A 278 -3.86 -22.44 8.88
CA HIS A 278 -3.41 -23.83 8.95
C HIS A 278 -2.10 -24.04 9.73
N ASP A 279 -1.56 -22.97 10.36
CA ASP A 279 -0.37 -22.98 11.22
C ASP A 279 0.86 -23.66 10.55
N ARG A 280 1.15 -23.26 9.30
CA ARG A 280 2.21 -23.88 8.48
C ARG A 280 3.59 -23.26 8.70
N TYR A 281 3.66 -22.06 9.25
CA TYR A 281 4.90 -21.33 9.48
C TYR A 281 5.16 -21.12 10.96
N HIS A 282 6.42 -21.24 11.34
CA HIS A 282 6.88 -21.09 12.72
C HIS A 282 8.22 -20.35 12.72
N TYR A 283 8.17 -19.04 12.82
CA TYR A 283 9.37 -18.22 12.96
C TYR A 283 9.55 -17.83 14.43
N GLU A 284 10.79 -17.86 14.92
CA GLU A 284 11.11 -17.49 16.30
C GLU A 284 12.37 -16.63 16.37
N GLY A 285 12.49 -15.83 17.46
CA GLY A 285 13.67 -15.02 17.73
C GLY A 285 14.06 -14.11 16.56
N GLU A 286 15.34 -14.11 16.21
CA GLU A 286 15.88 -13.28 15.11
C GLU A 286 15.28 -13.62 13.75
N ALA A 287 14.89 -14.87 13.51
CA ALA A 287 14.27 -15.29 12.26
C ALA A 287 12.88 -14.64 12.07
N ALA A 288 12.10 -14.49 13.14
CA ALA A 288 10.80 -13.80 13.08
C ALA A 288 10.96 -12.31 12.78
N VAL A 289 11.97 -11.67 13.38
CA VAL A 289 12.30 -10.27 13.11
C VAL A 289 12.75 -10.07 11.66
N ALA A 290 13.64 -10.93 11.18
CA ALA A 290 14.12 -10.90 9.81
C ALA A 290 12.98 -11.13 8.79
N HIS A 291 12.07 -12.08 9.09
CA HIS A 291 10.89 -12.35 8.26
C HIS A 291 9.97 -11.12 8.15
N MET A 292 9.61 -10.49 9.26
CA MET A 292 8.79 -9.28 9.25
C MET A 292 9.47 -8.14 8.49
N GLN A 293 10.78 -7.96 8.64
CA GLN A 293 11.54 -6.96 7.90
C GLN A 293 11.61 -7.27 6.40
N CYS A 294 11.63 -8.55 6.02
CA CYS A 294 11.59 -8.98 4.63
C CYS A 294 10.21 -8.73 4.02
N CYS A 295 9.14 -9.04 4.75
CA CYS A 295 7.76 -8.75 4.34
C CYS A 295 7.52 -7.26 4.20
N ASN A 296 7.96 -6.46 5.16
CA ASN A 296 7.86 -5.00 5.21
C ASN A 296 6.52 -4.48 4.66
N SER A 297 5.42 -4.93 5.27
CA SER A 297 4.06 -4.61 4.81
C SER A 297 3.87 -3.11 4.68
N ILE A 298 3.32 -2.69 3.54
CA ILE A 298 2.80 -1.33 3.32
C ILE A 298 1.27 -1.31 3.29
N GLU A 299 0.64 -2.45 3.48
CA GLU A 299 -0.81 -2.63 3.45
C GLU A 299 -1.39 -2.46 4.85
N HIS A 300 -1.34 -1.22 5.33
CA HIS A 300 -1.97 -0.82 6.58
C HIS A 300 -3.46 -0.71 6.37
N ILE A 301 -4.26 -1.05 7.37
CA ILE A 301 -5.72 -0.95 7.27
C ILE A 301 -6.31 -0.12 8.40
N LEU A 302 -7.24 0.76 8.04
CA LEU A 302 -8.01 1.59 8.96
C LEU A 302 -9.32 0.90 9.31
N ASP A 303 -9.56 0.67 10.59
CA ASP A 303 -10.81 0.10 11.11
C ASP A 303 -11.00 0.44 12.59
N ASP A 304 -12.19 0.90 12.95
CA ASP A 304 -12.61 1.15 14.34
C ASP A 304 -11.66 2.11 15.10
N GLY A 305 -11.33 3.25 14.47
CA GLY A 305 -10.46 4.28 15.02
C GLY A 305 -8.98 3.85 15.15
N LYS A 306 -8.59 2.72 14.58
CA LYS A 306 -7.25 2.14 14.67
C LYS A 306 -6.62 1.98 13.31
N LEU A 307 -5.32 2.27 13.21
CA LEU A 307 -4.51 1.96 12.06
C LEU A 307 -3.67 0.73 12.35
N PHE A 308 -3.98 -0.38 11.68
CA PHE A 308 -3.27 -1.65 11.82
C PHE A 308 -2.05 -1.70 10.89
N TYR A 309 -0.97 -2.29 11.38
CA TYR A 309 0.25 -2.49 10.59
C TYR A 309 0.02 -3.38 9.36
N CYS A 310 -0.78 -4.42 9.50
CA CYS A 310 -0.96 -5.43 8.45
C CYS A 310 -2.43 -5.79 8.25
N GLY A 311 -2.90 -5.69 6.99
CA GLY A 311 -4.27 -6.05 6.64
C GLY A 311 -4.60 -7.54 6.82
N MET A 312 -3.61 -8.44 6.72
CA MET A 312 -3.83 -9.88 6.98
C MET A 312 -4.01 -10.15 8.46
N GLU A 313 -3.19 -9.55 9.32
CA GLU A 313 -3.29 -9.68 10.77
C GLU A 313 -4.63 -9.11 11.26
N TRP A 314 -4.98 -7.89 10.83
CA TRP A 314 -6.30 -7.32 11.07
C TRP A 314 -7.44 -8.27 10.65
N SER A 315 -7.35 -8.84 9.45
CA SER A 315 -8.37 -9.74 8.94
C SER A 315 -8.51 -11.02 9.77
N ALA A 316 -7.39 -11.59 10.22
CA ALA A 316 -7.40 -12.76 11.10
C ALA A 316 -8.05 -12.45 12.45
N GLN A 317 -7.75 -11.29 13.05
CA GLN A 317 -8.39 -10.83 14.29
C GLN A 317 -9.89 -10.58 14.09
N LYS A 318 -10.27 -9.78 13.10
CA LYS A 318 -11.67 -9.43 12.81
C LYS A 318 -12.51 -10.66 12.49
N GLY A 319 -11.92 -11.64 11.78
CA GLY A 319 -12.52 -12.92 11.47
C GLY A 319 -12.69 -13.86 12.67
N GLY A 320 -12.06 -13.52 13.81
CA GLY A 320 -12.03 -14.36 15.01
C GLY A 320 -11.15 -15.60 14.88
N LEU A 321 -10.14 -15.54 14.00
CA LEU A 321 -9.18 -16.61 13.73
C LEU A 321 -7.90 -16.45 14.56
N TYR A 322 -7.61 -15.24 15.00
CA TYR A 322 -6.42 -14.88 15.77
C TYR A 322 -6.79 -13.92 16.91
N PRO A 323 -6.11 -13.97 18.07
CA PRO A 323 -6.36 -13.02 19.15
C PRO A 323 -5.93 -11.61 18.79
N ILE A 324 -6.53 -10.61 19.43
CA ILE A 324 -6.13 -9.22 19.29
C ILE A 324 -4.71 -9.03 19.85
N GLU A 325 -3.86 -8.37 19.08
CA GLU A 325 -2.49 -8.05 19.45
C GLU A 325 -2.33 -6.53 19.55
N GLU A 326 -2.20 -5.98 20.77
CA GLU A 326 -2.21 -4.53 21.00
C GLU A 326 -1.07 -3.78 20.27
N LYS A 327 0.08 -4.43 20.06
CA LYS A 327 1.21 -3.84 19.32
C LYS A 327 1.02 -3.85 17.78
N ALA A 328 -0.05 -4.47 17.28
CA ALA A 328 -0.34 -4.57 15.84
C ALA A 328 -1.02 -3.32 15.27
N TYR A 329 -1.45 -2.40 16.11
CA TYR A 329 -2.10 -1.17 15.68
C TYR A 329 -1.71 0.05 16.52
N VAL A 330 -1.96 1.23 15.99
CA VAL A 330 -1.99 2.47 16.77
C VAL A 330 -3.43 2.93 16.92
N ASP A 331 -3.77 3.38 18.12
CA ASP A 331 -5.08 3.93 18.46
C ASP A 331 -5.09 5.43 18.10
N LEU A 332 -5.80 5.75 17.02
CA LEU A 332 -5.83 7.11 16.48
C LEU A 332 -6.63 8.07 17.37
N GLU A 333 -7.62 7.57 18.12
CA GLU A 333 -8.36 8.39 19.07
C GLU A 333 -7.48 8.86 20.22
N LYS A 334 -6.59 8.00 20.72
CA LYS A 334 -5.60 8.39 21.72
C LYS A 334 -4.56 9.38 21.18
N ILE A 335 -4.20 9.24 19.91
CA ILE A 335 -3.30 10.21 19.25
C ILE A 335 -4.00 11.56 19.10
N ALA A 336 -5.24 11.57 18.63
CA ALA A 336 -6.02 12.81 18.49
C ALA A 336 -6.28 13.50 19.83
N ALA A 337 -6.44 12.72 20.91
CA ALA A 337 -6.55 13.22 22.28
C ALA A 337 -5.22 13.73 22.86
N GLY A 338 -4.08 13.52 22.19
CA GLY A 338 -2.75 13.88 22.68
C GLY A 338 -2.19 12.97 23.77
N GLU A 339 -2.79 11.81 23.99
CA GLU A 339 -2.33 10.80 24.95
C GLU A 339 -1.14 9.99 24.39
N VAL A 340 -1.09 9.85 23.08
CA VAL A 340 -0.02 9.17 22.34
C VAL A 340 0.53 10.13 21.29
N PRO A 341 1.85 10.25 21.11
CA PRO A 341 2.43 11.17 20.14
C PRO A 341 2.17 10.69 18.70
N ARG A 342 2.05 11.63 17.74
CA ARG A 342 1.83 11.34 16.31
C ARG A 342 2.93 10.49 15.68
N GLU A 343 4.15 10.56 16.24
CA GLU A 343 5.29 9.73 15.85
C GLU A 343 5.00 8.22 15.94
N ALA A 344 4.08 7.80 16.79
CA ALA A 344 3.70 6.40 16.92
C ALA A 344 3.16 5.82 15.60
N ILE A 345 2.48 6.64 14.77
CA ILE A 345 2.06 6.23 13.42
C ILE A 345 3.28 5.92 12.57
N LEU A 346 4.27 6.81 12.57
CA LEU A 346 5.48 6.68 11.74
C LEU A 346 6.33 5.49 12.18
N GLU A 347 6.48 5.28 13.49
CA GLU A 347 7.19 4.12 14.05
C GLU A 347 6.51 2.81 13.62
N MET A 348 5.19 2.75 13.69
CA MET A 348 4.42 1.57 13.30
C MET A 348 4.56 1.29 11.79
N ILE A 349 4.34 2.28 10.90
CA ILE A 349 4.44 2.07 9.44
C ILE A 349 5.87 1.76 8.96
N LEU A 350 6.89 2.14 9.73
CA LEU A 350 8.28 1.76 9.50
C LEU A 350 8.66 0.42 10.15
N ALA A 351 7.69 -0.34 10.64
CA ALA A 351 7.89 -1.63 11.32
C ALA A 351 8.77 -1.56 12.58
N ASN A 352 8.79 -0.41 13.26
CA ASN A 352 9.49 -0.28 14.55
C ASN A 352 8.55 -0.69 15.69
N ILE A 353 8.30 -1.98 15.79
CA ILE A 353 7.33 -2.58 16.70
C ILE A 353 8.07 -3.14 17.93
N GLU A 354 7.46 -3.06 19.10
CA GLU A 354 8.00 -3.62 20.33
C GLU A 354 8.28 -5.12 20.17
N GLY A 355 9.46 -5.55 20.58
CA GLY A 355 9.94 -6.93 20.38
C GLY A 355 10.40 -7.24 18.96
N GLY A 356 10.38 -6.26 18.04
CA GLY A 356 10.94 -6.36 16.69
C GLY A 356 10.04 -7.04 15.64
N CYS A 357 8.95 -7.70 16.06
CA CYS A 357 7.95 -8.29 15.16
C CYS A 357 6.60 -8.51 15.85
N LEU A 358 5.56 -8.67 15.03
CA LEU A 358 4.26 -9.12 15.49
C LEU A 358 4.28 -10.64 15.77
N ASP A 359 3.48 -11.08 16.73
CA ASP A 359 3.33 -12.53 16.98
C ASP A 359 2.62 -13.22 15.82
N PHE A 360 1.72 -12.52 15.13
CA PHE A 360 1.12 -12.99 13.89
C PHE A 360 2.17 -13.29 12.80
N CYS A 361 3.22 -12.46 12.66
CA CYS A 361 4.29 -12.68 11.69
C CYS A 361 5.04 -14.00 11.92
N LYS A 362 5.08 -14.51 13.17
CA LYS A 362 5.67 -15.81 13.49
C LYS A 362 4.91 -16.99 12.85
N ARG A 363 3.66 -16.78 12.45
CA ARG A 363 2.74 -17.79 11.90
C ARG A 363 2.33 -17.55 10.45
N CYS A 364 2.79 -16.48 9.84
CA CYS A 364 2.42 -16.05 8.49
C CYS A 364 3.59 -16.21 7.52
N GLY A 365 3.33 -16.64 6.28
CA GLY A 365 4.34 -16.71 5.22
C GLY A 365 4.76 -15.33 4.68
N GLY A 366 3.95 -14.29 4.90
CA GLY A 366 4.22 -12.93 4.47
C GLY A 366 4.21 -12.73 2.95
N PHE A 367 4.43 -11.48 2.53
CA PHE A 367 4.63 -11.08 1.12
C PHE A 367 6.11 -10.87 0.77
N GLY A 368 7.02 -11.23 1.65
CA GLY A 368 8.44 -11.05 1.45
C GLY A 368 8.98 -11.95 0.33
N ILE A 369 10.16 -11.61 -0.15
CA ILE A 369 10.89 -12.43 -1.13
C ILE A 369 11.29 -13.80 -0.59
N ASP A 370 11.16 -14.01 0.71
CA ASP A 370 11.38 -15.28 1.41
C ASP A 370 10.19 -16.25 1.29
N ASN A 371 8.97 -15.78 0.94
CA ASN A 371 7.85 -16.65 0.65
C ASN A 371 7.89 -17.14 -0.81
N ASN A 372 8.34 -18.36 -1.01
CA ASN A 372 8.40 -19.02 -2.32
C ASN A 372 7.28 -20.04 -2.54
N ASN A 373 6.32 -20.16 -1.62
CA ASN A 373 5.26 -21.15 -1.67
C ASN A 373 4.08 -20.64 -2.51
N ARG A 374 4.20 -20.74 -3.83
CA ARG A 374 3.11 -20.39 -4.75
C ARG A 374 1.98 -21.38 -4.65
N VAL A 375 0.75 -20.87 -4.72
CA VAL A 375 -0.48 -21.67 -4.74
C VAL A 375 -1.32 -21.32 -5.97
N GLN A 376 -2.30 -22.17 -6.27
CA GLN A 376 -3.23 -21.88 -7.35
C GLN A 376 -4.01 -20.59 -7.06
N THR A 377 -3.90 -19.63 -7.97
CA THR A 377 -4.60 -18.34 -7.90
C THR A 377 -6.10 -18.56 -7.79
N ALA A 378 -6.73 -17.90 -6.84
CA ALA A 378 -8.18 -17.86 -6.62
C ALA A 378 -8.87 -19.23 -6.55
N LYS A 379 -8.17 -20.32 -6.17
CA LYS A 379 -8.78 -21.65 -6.00
C LYS A 379 -10.00 -21.55 -5.09
N GLN A 380 -11.17 -22.02 -5.56
CA GLN A 380 -12.43 -21.93 -4.83
C GLN A 380 -12.60 -23.11 -3.87
N LEU A 381 -12.97 -22.81 -2.62
CA LEU A 381 -13.51 -23.81 -1.70
C LEU A 381 -14.97 -24.12 -2.04
N ALA A 382 -15.39 -25.34 -1.83
CA ALA A 382 -16.80 -25.70 -1.89
C ALA A 382 -17.60 -24.86 -0.86
N ARG A 383 -18.76 -24.36 -1.28
CA ARG A 383 -19.70 -23.64 -0.42
C ARG A 383 -20.53 -24.60 0.40
#